data_1b1f22dcb094cf3177546b49d5c06007
#
_entry.id   1b1f22dcb094cf3177546b49d5c06007
#
_cell.length_a   1.000
_cell.length_b   1.000
_cell.length_c   1.000
_cell.angle_alpha   90.00
_cell.angle_beta   90.00
_cell.angle_gamma   90.00
#
_symmetry.space_group_name_H-M   'P 1'
#
loop_
_entity.id
_entity.type
_entity.pdbx_description
1 polymer ?
#
loop_
_entity_poly.entity_id
_entity_poly.type
_entity_poly.pdbx_seq_one_letter_code
_entity_poly.pdbx_strand_id
1 'polypeptide(L)'
;MDEPTQSGAGADTRRWWHGTVGYQVYIRSFADSNGDGIGDLIGIHDRLDYLADLGVDFVWVTPFYPSPMADWGYDVADYCNVDPRFGTLDDFDTLVTAARQRGLRILVDLVPNHSSDAHPWFRDALTGPDSDHRDYYIWAAPGPDGGPPNNWVGYFGGPAWTLDEASGQYYMHLFLPEQPDLNWRNPAVVEEFDRILRFWLDRGVGGFRIDVAGALVKDDLLRSNPQIGPWDPTADRYEQWLAFDHLHDVFQPESHDVFRRWRAICDEYDAYLLGETYHQDPQGLADLVPGDGMHGGFWFAPMHIDWEVDKLRRVLAGPIDLVGERLLWAAGSHDVPRSPTRFGGGDLGRERTLVLNVLFSCLPGVPVLYQGEELGLVDGRVPEEAVLDPVDNGRDGCRTPMPWAPGSGNGFTSGEAWLRSEQRADNETAHAQVGEPDSWHSRYAGLLAALGTLPDLVYEPLVWTDGGYGPVIAYRRG
;
A
#
# COMPACT_ATOMS: atom_id res chain seq x y z
N MET A 1 -12.65 -55.66 18.25
CA MET A 1 -13.08 -54.25 18.48
C MET A 1 -12.05 -53.39 17.75
N ASP A 2 -12.37 -53.10 16.49
CA ASP A 2 -11.50 -52.37 15.60
C ASP A 2 -11.70 -50.87 15.87
N GLU A 3 -10.61 -50.16 16.18
CA GLU A 3 -10.60 -48.72 16.21
C GLU A 3 -10.76 -48.15 14.77
N PRO A 4 -11.58 -47.16 14.56
CA PRO A 4 -11.63 -46.50 13.27
C PRO A 4 -10.43 -45.58 13.08
N THR A 5 -9.61 -45.92 12.10
CA THR A 5 -8.59 -45.02 11.54
C THR A 5 -9.26 -43.79 10.99
N GLN A 6 -9.07 -42.64 11.67
CA GLN A 6 -9.38 -41.33 11.11
C GLN A 6 -8.32 -41.02 10.04
N SER A 7 -8.60 -41.32 8.80
CA SER A 7 -7.95 -40.68 7.67
C SER A 7 -8.69 -39.35 7.36
N GLY A 8 -8.41 -38.34 8.11
CA GLY A 8 -8.73 -36.96 7.71
C GLY A 8 -7.74 -36.54 6.66
N ALA A 9 -8.10 -36.65 5.37
CA ALA A 9 -7.42 -35.93 4.32
C ALA A 9 -7.60 -34.42 4.62
N GLY A 10 -6.56 -33.76 5.13
CA GLY A 10 -6.51 -32.33 5.19
C GLY A 10 -6.68 -31.81 3.76
N ALA A 11 -7.77 -31.08 3.52
CA ALA A 11 -7.89 -30.31 2.30
C ALA A 11 -6.63 -29.46 2.19
N ASP A 12 -6.01 -29.45 1.03
CA ASP A 12 -4.88 -28.58 0.74
C ASP A 12 -5.35 -27.11 0.96
N THR A 13 -4.98 -26.53 2.10
CA THR A 13 -5.36 -25.17 2.49
C THR A 13 -4.47 -24.14 1.84
N ARG A 14 -3.57 -24.57 0.95
CA ARG A 14 -2.64 -23.65 0.25
C ARG A 14 -3.43 -22.73 -0.66
N ARG A 15 -3.19 -21.45 -0.47
CA ARG A 15 -3.65 -20.39 -1.37
C ARG A 15 -2.48 -19.98 -2.27
N TRP A 16 -2.78 -19.45 -3.44
CA TRP A 16 -1.74 -19.08 -4.43
C TRP A 16 -0.74 -18.05 -3.88
N TRP A 17 -1.13 -17.21 -2.93
CA TRP A 17 -0.25 -16.18 -2.36
C TRP A 17 0.68 -16.70 -1.25
N HIS A 18 0.54 -17.92 -0.80
CA HIS A 18 1.45 -18.49 0.19
C HIS A 18 2.79 -18.82 -0.45
N GLY A 19 3.86 -18.23 0.08
CA GLY A 19 5.23 -18.41 -0.43
C GLY A 19 5.53 -17.62 -1.70
N THR A 20 4.73 -16.60 -2.01
CA THR A 20 4.92 -15.71 -3.16
C THR A 20 5.64 -14.43 -2.78
N VAL A 21 6.10 -13.71 -3.79
CA VAL A 21 6.73 -12.39 -3.67
C VAL A 21 5.94 -11.38 -4.49
N GLY A 22 5.57 -10.27 -3.85
CA GLY A 22 4.90 -9.16 -4.50
C GLY A 22 5.86 -8.10 -5.02
N TYR A 23 5.38 -7.31 -5.98
CA TYR A 23 6.08 -6.13 -6.48
C TYR A 23 5.13 -4.95 -6.58
N GLN A 24 5.46 -3.84 -5.92
CA GLN A 24 4.66 -2.62 -5.97
C GLN A 24 5.11 -1.75 -7.13
N VAL A 25 4.16 -1.41 -7.99
CA VAL A 25 4.30 -0.45 -9.10
C VAL A 25 3.61 0.86 -8.74
N TYR A 26 4.38 1.95 -8.65
CA TYR A 26 3.86 3.31 -8.65
C TYR A 26 3.67 3.74 -10.11
N ILE A 27 2.45 3.59 -10.62
CA ILE A 27 2.13 3.62 -12.05
C ILE A 27 2.73 4.84 -12.77
N ARG A 28 2.59 6.04 -12.19
CA ARG A 28 3.05 7.30 -12.80
C ARG A 28 4.55 7.34 -13.11
N SER A 29 5.34 6.54 -12.39
CA SER A 29 6.81 6.54 -12.46
C SER A 29 7.41 5.21 -12.91
N PHE A 30 6.57 4.26 -13.35
CA PHE A 30 7.09 2.95 -13.74
C PHE A 30 7.60 2.95 -15.19
N ALA A 31 6.74 3.14 -16.18
CA ALA A 31 7.13 3.23 -17.57
C ALA A 31 6.06 4.00 -18.37
N ASP A 32 6.50 4.93 -19.20
CA ASP A 32 5.65 5.73 -20.09
C ASP A 32 5.73 5.16 -21.50
N SER A 33 4.62 4.69 -22.02
CA SER A 33 4.54 4.07 -23.36
C SER A 33 4.26 5.07 -24.48
N ASN A 34 3.63 6.20 -24.18
CA ASN A 34 3.10 7.15 -25.16
C ASN A 34 3.94 8.43 -25.30
N GLY A 35 4.87 8.68 -24.36
CA GLY A 35 5.79 9.82 -24.36
C GLY A 35 5.21 11.11 -23.79
N ASP A 36 4.13 11.03 -23.03
CA ASP A 36 3.53 12.20 -22.36
C ASP A 36 4.18 12.54 -21.01
N GLY A 37 5.12 11.74 -20.55
CA GLY A 37 5.88 11.92 -19.33
C GLY A 37 5.26 11.24 -18.10
N ILE A 38 4.15 10.54 -18.25
CA ILE A 38 3.43 9.83 -17.19
C ILE A 38 3.45 8.34 -17.50
N GLY A 39 3.85 7.52 -16.54
CA GLY A 39 3.77 6.05 -16.68
C GLY A 39 2.32 5.58 -16.80
N ASP A 40 2.09 4.52 -17.55
CA ASP A 40 0.77 4.05 -17.92
C ASP A 40 0.64 2.51 -17.91
N LEU A 41 -0.58 1.99 -18.15
CA LEU A 41 -0.88 0.55 -18.12
C LEU A 41 -0.14 -0.21 -19.23
N ILE A 42 0.05 0.40 -20.40
CA ILE A 42 0.81 -0.20 -21.50
C ILE A 42 2.29 -0.23 -21.17
N GLY A 43 2.81 0.80 -20.50
CA GLY A 43 4.17 0.79 -19.97
C GLY A 43 4.41 -0.36 -18.97
N ILE A 44 3.43 -0.66 -18.11
CA ILE A 44 3.51 -1.85 -17.24
C ILE A 44 3.46 -3.13 -18.08
N HIS A 45 2.54 -3.22 -19.04
CA HIS A 45 2.42 -4.36 -19.95
C HIS A 45 3.75 -4.67 -20.64
N ASP A 46 4.43 -3.67 -21.16
CA ASP A 46 5.69 -3.81 -21.89
C ASP A 46 6.88 -4.23 -21.00
N ARG A 47 6.69 -4.18 -19.68
CA ARG A 47 7.68 -4.60 -18.67
C ARG A 47 7.30 -5.90 -17.93
N LEU A 48 6.25 -6.59 -18.34
CA LEU A 48 5.84 -7.84 -17.70
C LEU A 48 6.90 -8.95 -17.79
N ASP A 49 7.65 -9.03 -18.89
CA ASP A 49 8.75 -10.00 -19.02
C ASP A 49 9.87 -9.71 -18.02
N TYR A 50 10.21 -8.43 -17.80
CA TYR A 50 11.17 -8.02 -16.78
C TYR A 50 10.74 -8.47 -15.38
N LEU A 51 9.46 -8.27 -15.03
CA LEU A 51 8.91 -8.65 -13.73
C LEU A 51 8.86 -10.17 -13.55
N ALA A 52 8.46 -10.91 -14.58
CA ALA A 52 8.43 -12.36 -14.57
C ALA A 52 9.84 -12.96 -14.45
N ASP A 53 10.82 -12.42 -15.21
CA ASP A 53 12.22 -12.86 -15.19
C ASP A 53 12.90 -12.51 -13.85
N LEU A 54 12.48 -11.43 -13.18
CA LEU A 54 12.91 -11.11 -11.81
C LEU A 54 12.48 -12.19 -10.83
N GLY A 55 11.33 -12.84 -11.06
CA GLY A 55 10.80 -13.92 -10.24
C GLY A 55 9.75 -13.48 -9.19
N VAL A 56 9.04 -12.38 -9.44
CA VAL A 56 7.89 -11.99 -8.62
C VAL A 56 6.63 -12.72 -9.08
N ASP A 57 5.64 -12.87 -8.21
CA ASP A 57 4.42 -13.64 -8.46
C ASP A 57 3.20 -12.76 -8.69
N PHE A 58 3.18 -11.57 -8.10
CA PHE A 58 2.11 -10.61 -8.31
C PHE A 58 2.62 -9.17 -8.34
N VAL A 59 1.86 -8.33 -9.01
CA VAL A 59 2.13 -6.89 -9.14
C VAL A 59 0.97 -6.12 -8.53
N TRP A 60 1.25 -5.35 -7.47
CA TRP A 60 0.32 -4.36 -6.94
C TRP A 60 0.54 -3.04 -7.65
N VAL A 61 -0.50 -2.55 -8.32
CA VAL A 61 -0.51 -1.27 -9.05
C VAL A 61 -1.21 -0.22 -8.20
N THR A 62 -0.53 0.91 -7.94
CA THR A 62 -1.13 2.06 -7.25
C THR A 62 -2.31 2.65 -8.05
N PRO A 63 -3.18 3.50 -7.45
CA PRO A 63 -4.41 3.91 -8.09
C PRO A 63 -4.22 4.50 -9.48
N PHE A 64 -5.02 4.01 -10.41
CA PHE A 64 -5.07 4.44 -11.82
C PHE A 64 -6.49 4.88 -12.24
N TYR A 65 -7.36 5.07 -11.28
CA TYR A 65 -8.73 5.51 -11.46
C TYR A 65 -8.80 6.98 -11.91
N PRO A 66 -9.91 7.43 -12.56
CA PRO A 66 -10.15 8.85 -12.76
C PRO A 66 -10.04 9.64 -11.46
N SER A 67 -9.19 10.66 -11.48
CA SER A 67 -8.86 11.47 -10.31
C SER A 67 -8.46 12.89 -10.74
N PRO A 68 -8.85 13.94 -10.00
CA PRO A 68 -8.28 15.28 -10.14
C PRO A 68 -6.80 15.37 -9.79
N MET A 69 -6.24 14.36 -9.12
CA MET A 69 -4.84 14.27 -8.69
C MET A 69 -4.46 15.22 -7.56
N ALA A 70 -5.40 15.53 -6.67
CA ALA A 70 -5.09 16.28 -5.46
C ALA A 70 -4.10 15.50 -4.56
N ASP A 71 -4.24 14.15 -4.51
CA ASP A 71 -3.31 13.24 -3.85
C ASP A 71 -2.85 12.12 -4.82
N TRP A 72 -2.42 12.51 -6.01
CA TRP A 72 -1.76 11.67 -7.02
C TRP A 72 -2.48 10.36 -7.36
N GLY A 73 -3.82 10.35 -7.32
CA GLY A 73 -4.67 9.23 -7.69
C GLY A 73 -5.43 8.62 -6.51
N TYR A 74 -5.06 8.93 -5.27
CA TYR A 74 -5.79 8.50 -4.09
C TYR A 74 -7.10 9.28 -3.86
N ASP A 75 -7.31 10.41 -4.51
CA ASP A 75 -8.58 11.14 -4.59
C ASP A 75 -9.42 10.60 -5.78
N VAL A 76 -10.11 9.48 -5.57
CA VAL A 76 -10.81 8.72 -6.62
C VAL A 76 -12.15 9.35 -6.98
N ALA A 77 -12.33 9.68 -8.28
CA ALA A 77 -13.58 10.25 -8.81
C ALA A 77 -14.49 9.23 -9.53
N ASP A 78 -13.97 8.06 -9.90
CA ASP A 78 -14.73 6.93 -10.47
C ASP A 78 -13.98 5.63 -10.20
N TYR A 79 -14.55 4.74 -9.36
CA TYR A 79 -13.92 3.48 -8.97
C TYR A 79 -13.96 2.37 -10.03
N CYS A 80 -14.76 2.54 -11.09
CA CYS A 80 -14.99 1.50 -12.09
C CYS A 80 -14.44 1.87 -13.47
N ASN A 81 -13.44 2.73 -13.53
CA ASN A 81 -12.85 3.18 -14.79
C ASN A 81 -11.34 3.36 -14.66
N VAL A 82 -10.68 3.60 -15.78
CA VAL A 82 -9.26 3.96 -15.87
C VAL A 82 -9.18 5.44 -16.26
N ASP A 83 -8.31 6.19 -15.57
CA ASP A 83 -8.02 7.57 -15.95
C ASP A 83 -7.37 7.61 -17.34
N PRO A 84 -7.82 8.48 -18.26
CA PRO A 84 -7.26 8.57 -19.61
C PRO A 84 -5.75 8.81 -19.68
N ARG A 85 -5.14 9.33 -18.62
CA ARG A 85 -3.68 9.47 -18.51
C ARG A 85 -2.97 8.12 -18.40
N PHE A 86 -3.65 7.11 -17.85
CA PHE A 86 -3.07 5.77 -17.63
C PHE A 86 -3.53 4.75 -18.67
N GLY A 87 -4.50 5.10 -19.52
CA GLY A 87 -5.03 4.21 -20.55
C GLY A 87 -6.54 4.04 -20.50
N THR A 88 -7.00 2.87 -20.89
CA THR A 88 -8.41 2.49 -20.97
C THR A 88 -8.69 1.19 -20.23
N LEU A 89 -9.98 0.83 -20.05
CA LEU A 89 -10.36 -0.48 -19.54
C LEU A 89 -9.89 -1.64 -20.42
N ASP A 90 -9.83 -1.44 -21.74
CA ASP A 90 -9.31 -2.45 -22.69
C ASP A 90 -7.80 -2.66 -22.51
N ASP A 91 -7.04 -1.59 -22.22
CA ASP A 91 -5.62 -1.68 -21.90
C ASP A 91 -5.40 -2.43 -20.58
N PHE A 92 -6.28 -2.19 -19.59
CA PHE A 92 -6.26 -2.93 -18.34
C PHE A 92 -6.55 -4.42 -18.53
N ASP A 93 -7.58 -4.78 -19.30
CA ASP A 93 -7.92 -6.17 -19.60
C ASP A 93 -6.77 -6.88 -20.35
N THR A 94 -6.10 -6.14 -21.24
CA THR A 94 -4.90 -6.61 -21.95
C THR A 94 -3.75 -6.87 -20.98
N LEU A 95 -3.47 -5.95 -20.06
CA LEU A 95 -2.45 -6.09 -19.01
C LEU A 95 -2.71 -7.33 -18.14
N VAL A 96 -3.93 -7.49 -17.63
CA VAL A 96 -4.30 -8.63 -16.76
C VAL A 96 -4.15 -9.96 -17.50
N THR A 97 -4.58 -10.01 -18.77
CA THR A 97 -4.46 -11.21 -19.61
C THR A 97 -2.99 -11.57 -19.85
N ALA A 98 -2.17 -10.58 -20.22
CA ALA A 98 -0.75 -10.79 -20.50
C ALA A 98 0.05 -11.16 -19.24
N ALA A 99 -0.29 -10.60 -18.09
CA ALA A 99 0.30 -10.94 -16.79
C ALA A 99 0.03 -12.42 -16.44
N ARG A 100 -1.23 -12.86 -16.57
CA ARG A 100 -1.60 -14.27 -16.32
C ARG A 100 -0.86 -15.26 -17.23
N GLN A 101 -0.64 -14.92 -18.50
CA GLN A 101 0.14 -15.75 -19.42
C GLN A 101 1.59 -15.95 -18.98
N ARG A 102 2.10 -15.06 -18.14
CA ARG A 102 3.45 -15.09 -17.55
C ARG A 102 3.48 -15.62 -16.11
N GLY A 103 2.34 -16.10 -15.61
CA GLY A 103 2.22 -16.57 -14.22
C GLY A 103 2.09 -15.43 -13.19
N LEU A 104 1.99 -14.18 -13.63
CA LEU A 104 1.82 -13.03 -12.77
C LEU A 104 0.33 -12.75 -12.48
N ARG A 105 0.03 -12.22 -11.30
CA ARG A 105 -1.30 -11.70 -10.96
C ARG A 105 -1.24 -10.19 -10.73
N ILE A 106 -2.24 -9.46 -11.20
CA ILE A 106 -2.37 -8.03 -10.98
C ILE A 106 -3.27 -7.81 -9.76
N LEU A 107 -2.80 -7.08 -8.77
CA LEU A 107 -3.60 -6.56 -7.66
C LEU A 107 -3.81 -5.07 -7.88
N VAL A 108 -5.02 -4.60 -7.61
CA VAL A 108 -5.37 -3.18 -7.71
C VAL A 108 -5.46 -2.55 -6.32
N ASP A 109 -5.11 -1.29 -6.23
CA ASP A 109 -5.28 -0.51 -5.02
C ASP A 109 -6.75 -0.08 -4.91
N LEU A 110 -7.41 -0.38 -3.82
CA LEU A 110 -8.77 0.08 -3.53
C LEU A 110 -8.72 1.13 -2.43
N VAL A 111 -9.28 2.29 -2.68
CA VAL A 111 -9.28 3.44 -1.77
C VAL A 111 -10.67 3.61 -1.16
N PRO A 112 -11.03 2.87 -0.11
CA PRO A 112 -12.39 2.85 0.39
C PRO A 112 -12.68 3.84 1.53
N ASN A 113 -11.67 4.46 2.12
CA ASN A 113 -11.89 5.39 3.22
C ASN A 113 -12.61 6.66 2.77
N HIS A 114 -12.28 7.17 1.60
CA HIS A 114 -12.76 8.45 1.06
C HIS A 114 -12.93 8.36 -0.46
N SER A 115 -13.63 9.32 -1.04
CA SER A 115 -13.62 9.56 -2.48
C SER A 115 -12.99 10.93 -2.77
N SER A 116 -12.82 11.26 -4.06
CA SER A 116 -12.57 12.65 -4.44
C SER A 116 -13.80 13.53 -4.18
N ASP A 117 -13.59 14.81 -3.91
CA ASP A 117 -14.63 15.84 -3.94
C ASP A 117 -15.24 16.01 -5.35
N ALA A 118 -14.52 15.56 -6.38
CA ALA A 118 -15.02 15.49 -7.76
C ALA A 118 -15.90 14.28 -8.03
N HIS A 119 -15.99 13.31 -7.12
CA HIS A 119 -16.84 12.13 -7.29
C HIS A 119 -18.31 12.52 -7.42
N PRO A 120 -19.10 11.93 -8.35
CA PRO A 120 -20.51 12.25 -8.51
C PRO A 120 -21.32 12.17 -7.21
N TRP A 121 -21.02 11.23 -6.32
CA TRP A 121 -21.67 11.11 -5.01
C TRP A 121 -21.47 12.36 -4.15
N PHE A 122 -20.22 12.86 -4.05
CA PHE A 122 -19.94 14.03 -3.22
C PHE A 122 -20.51 15.32 -3.83
N ARG A 123 -20.43 15.45 -5.15
CA ARG A 123 -21.06 16.57 -5.86
C ARG A 123 -22.58 16.62 -5.64
N ASP A 124 -23.24 15.45 -5.67
CA ASP A 124 -24.65 15.36 -5.32
C ASP A 124 -24.88 15.70 -3.85
N ALA A 125 -24.06 15.17 -2.93
CA ALA A 125 -24.12 15.45 -1.50
C ALA A 125 -24.03 16.95 -1.16
N LEU A 126 -23.26 17.73 -1.93
CA LEU A 126 -23.15 19.19 -1.79
C LEU A 126 -24.40 19.94 -2.26
N THR A 127 -25.34 19.32 -2.99
CA THR A 127 -26.55 20.00 -3.45
C THR A 127 -27.54 20.28 -2.31
N GLY A 128 -27.41 19.61 -1.19
CA GLY A 128 -28.18 19.89 0.02
C GLY A 128 -28.37 18.67 0.93
N PRO A 129 -28.87 18.89 2.14
CA PRO A 129 -29.07 17.83 3.14
C PRO A 129 -30.02 16.70 2.72
N ASP A 130 -30.91 16.98 1.75
CA ASP A 130 -31.92 16.03 1.27
C ASP A 130 -31.48 15.31 -0.02
N SER A 131 -30.20 15.46 -0.45
CA SER A 131 -29.71 14.77 -1.66
C SER A 131 -29.55 13.27 -1.44
N ASP A 132 -29.67 12.48 -2.51
CA ASP A 132 -29.65 11.03 -2.46
C ASP A 132 -28.33 10.48 -1.89
N HIS A 133 -27.22 11.20 -2.07
CA HIS A 133 -25.88 10.78 -1.59
C HIS A 133 -25.39 11.56 -0.37
N ARG A 134 -26.26 12.37 0.30
CA ARG A 134 -25.82 13.12 1.49
C ARG A 134 -25.20 12.18 2.53
N ASP A 135 -25.91 11.12 2.86
CA ASP A 135 -25.51 10.16 3.89
C ASP A 135 -24.41 9.18 3.44
N TYR A 136 -23.90 9.31 2.21
CA TYR A 136 -22.70 8.57 1.78
C TYR A 136 -21.44 9.10 2.46
N TYR A 137 -21.50 10.31 3.01
CA TYR A 137 -20.39 10.98 3.68
C TYR A 137 -20.76 11.32 5.12
N ILE A 138 -19.74 11.66 5.92
CA ILE A 138 -19.91 11.99 7.32
C ILE A 138 -20.07 13.49 7.47
N TRP A 139 -21.26 13.92 7.92
CA TRP A 139 -21.61 15.32 8.13
C TRP A 139 -21.93 15.60 9.59
N ALA A 140 -21.60 16.82 10.08
CA ALA A 140 -21.92 17.25 11.43
C ALA A 140 -22.27 18.73 11.47
N ALA A 141 -23.13 19.11 12.42
CA ALA A 141 -23.36 20.50 12.75
C ALA A 141 -22.10 21.11 13.39
N PRO A 142 -21.90 22.44 13.27
CA PRO A 142 -20.84 23.14 14.00
C PRO A 142 -20.88 22.86 15.49
N GLY A 143 -19.72 22.82 16.11
CA GLY A 143 -19.57 22.76 17.55
C GLY A 143 -20.15 23.98 18.25
N PRO A 144 -20.24 24.01 19.61
CA PRO A 144 -20.85 25.11 20.38
C PRO A 144 -20.22 26.48 20.13
N ASP A 145 -18.97 26.53 19.69
CA ASP A 145 -18.23 27.74 19.37
C ASP A 145 -18.30 28.13 17.88
N GLY A 146 -19.03 27.35 17.07
CA GLY A 146 -19.16 27.52 15.63
C GLY A 146 -18.02 26.88 14.83
N GLY A 147 -17.04 26.27 15.50
CA GLY A 147 -15.93 25.54 14.90
C GLY A 147 -16.29 24.09 14.54
N PRO A 148 -15.27 23.24 14.23
CA PRO A 148 -15.45 21.82 13.98
C PRO A 148 -16.20 21.10 15.11
N PRO A 149 -16.93 20.00 14.81
CA PRO A 149 -17.77 19.29 15.81
C PRO A 149 -16.95 18.66 16.93
N ASN A 150 -15.70 18.31 16.67
CA ASN A 150 -14.79 17.68 17.63
C ASN A 150 -13.32 18.05 17.31
N ASN A 151 -12.38 17.41 18.02
CA ASN A 151 -10.94 17.69 17.91
C ASN A 151 -10.17 16.75 16.99
N TRP A 152 -10.83 16.05 16.08
CA TRP A 152 -10.15 15.11 15.19
C TRP A 152 -9.20 15.85 14.24
N VAL A 153 -8.02 15.25 14.05
CA VAL A 153 -6.93 15.77 13.24
C VAL A 153 -6.70 14.84 12.06
N GLY A 154 -6.47 15.40 10.88
CA GLY A 154 -6.17 14.62 9.68
C GLY A 154 -4.74 14.06 9.67
N TYR A 155 -4.51 13.01 8.91
CA TYR A 155 -3.18 12.43 8.67
C TYR A 155 -2.20 13.41 8.04
N PHE A 156 -2.70 14.39 7.30
CA PHE A 156 -1.88 15.46 6.70
C PHE A 156 -1.81 16.72 7.56
N GLY A 157 -2.27 16.64 8.81
CA GLY A 157 -2.32 17.74 9.76
C GLY A 157 -3.57 18.60 9.59
N GLY A 158 -3.80 19.48 10.54
CA GLY A 158 -4.99 20.31 10.59
C GLY A 158 -6.27 19.56 11.03
N PRO A 159 -7.39 20.29 11.14
CA PRO A 159 -8.67 19.69 11.50
C PRO A 159 -9.13 18.66 10.45
N ALA A 160 -9.71 17.53 10.89
CA ALA A 160 -10.33 16.55 10.01
C ALA A 160 -11.74 16.95 9.50
N TRP A 161 -12.03 18.25 9.47
CA TRP A 161 -13.34 18.78 9.16
C TRP A 161 -13.26 20.06 8.33
N THR A 162 -14.04 20.14 7.26
CA THR A 162 -14.17 21.34 6.43
C THR A 162 -15.63 21.80 6.40
N LEU A 163 -15.86 23.11 6.55
CA LEU A 163 -17.20 23.71 6.52
C LEU A 163 -17.72 23.78 5.08
N ASP A 164 -18.87 23.19 4.84
CA ASP A 164 -19.68 23.50 3.67
C ASP A 164 -20.54 24.73 3.96
N GLU A 165 -20.11 25.88 3.47
CA GLU A 165 -20.78 27.18 3.67
C GLU A 165 -22.24 27.17 3.20
N ALA A 166 -22.58 26.35 2.20
CA ALA A 166 -23.91 26.31 1.61
C ALA A 166 -24.93 25.66 2.57
N SER A 167 -24.55 24.56 3.21
CA SER A 167 -25.42 23.86 4.17
C SER A 167 -25.18 24.31 5.63
N GLY A 168 -24.05 24.95 5.90
CA GLY A 168 -23.64 25.29 7.26
C GLY A 168 -23.22 24.09 8.11
N GLN A 169 -22.93 22.94 7.48
CA GLN A 169 -22.45 21.74 8.14
C GLN A 169 -20.96 21.49 7.79
N TYR A 170 -20.28 20.77 8.65
CA TYR A 170 -18.92 20.27 8.38
C TYR A 170 -19.01 18.88 7.76
N TYR A 171 -18.18 18.61 6.73
CA TYR A 171 -17.90 17.25 6.28
C TYR A 171 -16.53 16.78 6.77
N MET A 172 -16.43 15.48 7.01
CA MET A 172 -15.23 14.86 7.51
C MET A 172 -14.26 14.49 6.38
N HIS A 173 -12.95 14.65 6.65
CA HIS A 173 -11.86 14.12 5.84
C HIS A 173 -10.65 13.83 6.72
N LEU A 174 -10.11 12.62 6.67
CA LEU A 174 -8.87 12.28 7.38
C LEU A 174 -7.61 12.69 6.60
N PHE A 175 -7.76 12.99 5.32
CA PHE A 175 -6.69 13.43 4.43
C PHE A 175 -6.94 14.88 3.98
N LEU A 176 -6.80 15.17 2.69
CA LEU A 176 -7.10 16.49 2.16
C LEU A 176 -8.60 16.82 2.22
N PRO A 177 -8.98 18.11 2.26
CA PRO A 177 -10.39 18.51 2.08
C PRO A 177 -11.00 17.98 0.77
N GLU A 178 -10.18 17.74 -0.25
CA GLU A 178 -10.56 17.14 -1.52
C GLU A 178 -10.81 15.63 -1.44
N GLN A 179 -10.64 15.03 -0.24
CA GLN A 179 -10.82 13.60 0.01
C GLN A 179 -11.87 13.35 1.11
N PRO A 180 -13.17 13.67 0.88
CA PRO A 180 -14.23 13.49 1.87
C PRO A 180 -14.42 12.02 2.25
N ASP A 181 -14.46 11.74 3.57
CA ASP A 181 -14.58 10.40 4.14
C ASP A 181 -15.97 9.81 3.94
N LEU A 182 -16.01 8.56 3.50
CA LEU A 182 -17.23 7.81 3.29
C LEU A 182 -17.85 7.31 4.60
N ASN A 183 -19.17 7.29 4.65
CA ASN A 183 -19.94 6.80 5.79
C ASN A 183 -20.17 5.29 5.67
N TRP A 184 -19.29 4.48 6.21
CA TRP A 184 -19.37 3.01 6.19
C TRP A 184 -20.51 2.44 7.06
N ARG A 185 -21.24 3.27 7.83
CA ARG A 185 -22.46 2.86 8.49
C ARG A 185 -23.68 2.91 7.57
N ASN A 186 -23.56 3.54 6.40
CA ASN A 186 -24.58 3.55 5.37
C ASN A 186 -24.52 2.25 4.54
N PRO A 187 -25.60 1.41 4.54
CA PRO A 187 -25.62 0.17 3.78
C PRO A 187 -25.42 0.37 2.28
N ALA A 188 -25.84 1.51 1.73
CA ALA A 188 -25.67 1.80 0.31
C ALA A 188 -24.19 1.95 -0.06
N VAL A 189 -23.37 2.55 0.79
CA VAL A 189 -21.91 2.61 0.60
C VAL A 189 -21.30 1.20 0.59
N VAL A 190 -21.72 0.34 1.52
CA VAL A 190 -21.27 -1.05 1.60
C VAL A 190 -21.61 -1.81 0.30
N GLU A 191 -22.85 -1.66 -0.19
CA GLU A 191 -23.30 -2.33 -1.42
C GLU A 191 -22.59 -1.79 -2.67
N GLU A 192 -22.28 -0.49 -2.72
CA GLU A 192 -21.48 0.09 -3.80
C GLU A 192 -20.09 -0.53 -3.88
N PHE A 193 -19.40 -0.66 -2.74
CA PHE A 193 -18.07 -1.25 -2.71
C PHE A 193 -18.08 -2.75 -3.02
N ASP A 194 -19.13 -3.50 -2.67
CA ASP A 194 -19.27 -4.88 -3.14
C ASP A 194 -19.35 -4.97 -4.67
N ARG A 195 -20.07 -4.01 -5.30
CA ARG A 195 -20.17 -3.95 -6.77
C ARG A 195 -18.82 -3.55 -7.40
N ILE A 196 -18.08 -2.63 -6.77
CA ILE A 196 -16.75 -2.22 -7.21
C ILE A 196 -15.77 -3.39 -7.13
N LEU A 197 -15.76 -4.14 -6.03
CA LEU A 197 -14.92 -5.33 -5.93
C LEU A 197 -15.23 -6.33 -7.06
N ARG A 198 -16.52 -6.69 -7.24
CA ARG A 198 -16.94 -7.64 -8.28
C ARG A 198 -16.61 -7.15 -9.68
N PHE A 199 -16.73 -5.84 -9.96
CA PHE A 199 -16.37 -5.25 -11.25
C PHE A 199 -14.91 -5.54 -11.63
N TRP A 200 -13.97 -5.40 -10.69
CA TRP A 200 -12.55 -5.68 -10.94
C TRP A 200 -12.24 -7.17 -10.91
N LEU A 201 -12.89 -7.94 -10.04
CA LEU A 201 -12.74 -9.40 -9.99
C LEU A 201 -13.22 -10.08 -11.28
N ASP A 202 -14.33 -9.63 -11.85
CA ASP A 202 -14.86 -10.12 -13.14
C ASP A 202 -13.90 -9.80 -14.31
N ARG A 203 -13.09 -8.73 -14.20
CA ARG A 203 -11.99 -8.42 -15.14
C ARG A 203 -10.74 -9.22 -14.88
N GLY A 204 -10.71 -9.99 -13.80
CA GLY A 204 -9.68 -10.98 -13.53
C GLY A 204 -8.50 -10.49 -12.72
N VAL A 205 -8.66 -9.48 -11.89
CA VAL A 205 -7.63 -9.12 -10.92
C VAL A 205 -7.34 -10.28 -9.97
N GLY A 206 -6.11 -10.38 -9.50
CA GLY A 206 -5.70 -11.37 -8.49
C GLY A 206 -6.07 -10.97 -7.08
N GLY A 207 -6.53 -9.75 -6.86
CA GLY A 207 -6.90 -9.25 -5.53
C GLY A 207 -6.79 -7.75 -5.37
N PHE A 208 -6.85 -7.32 -4.13
CA PHE A 208 -6.86 -5.89 -3.75
C PHE A 208 -5.87 -5.60 -2.63
N ARG A 209 -5.23 -4.43 -2.74
CA ARG A 209 -4.63 -3.75 -1.59
C ARG A 209 -5.62 -2.70 -1.12
N ILE A 210 -6.05 -2.79 0.14
CA ILE A 210 -7.01 -1.86 0.74
C ILE A 210 -6.24 -0.71 1.38
N ASP A 211 -6.43 0.46 0.81
CA ASP A 211 -5.87 1.70 1.30
C ASP A 211 -6.46 2.06 2.66
N VAL A 212 -5.62 2.50 3.59
CA VAL A 212 -5.99 2.97 4.94
C VAL A 212 -7.03 2.07 5.63
N ALA A 213 -6.82 0.76 5.62
CA ALA A 213 -7.80 -0.22 6.09
C ALA A 213 -8.30 0.02 7.51
N GLY A 214 -7.49 0.62 8.38
CA GLY A 214 -7.89 0.94 9.76
C GLY A 214 -8.86 2.11 9.91
N ALA A 215 -9.15 2.86 8.84
CA ALA A 215 -9.86 4.12 8.95
C ALA A 215 -11.31 4.10 8.42
N LEU A 216 -11.86 2.96 8.01
CA LEU A 216 -13.17 2.91 7.35
C LEU A 216 -14.31 3.43 8.22
N VAL A 217 -14.47 2.90 9.42
CA VAL A 217 -15.55 3.25 10.34
C VAL A 217 -15.07 4.24 11.40
N LYS A 218 -15.88 5.22 11.71
CA LYS A 218 -15.67 6.22 12.76
C LYS A 218 -16.70 6.07 13.87
N ASP A 219 -16.42 6.63 15.04
CA ASP A 219 -17.37 6.70 16.15
C ASP A 219 -18.66 7.44 15.75
N ASP A 220 -19.82 6.81 15.90
CA ASP A 220 -21.12 7.36 15.52
C ASP A 220 -21.54 8.56 16.38
N LEU A 221 -20.99 8.69 17.58
CA LEU A 221 -21.23 9.81 18.47
C LEU A 221 -20.28 10.99 18.24
N LEU A 222 -19.33 10.85 17.32
CA LEU A 222 -18.32 11.87 16.98
C LEU A 222 -17.60 12.42 18.22
N ARG A 223 -17.28 11.54 19.20
CA ARG A 223 -16.61 11.94 20.44
C ARG A 223 -15.19 12.44 20.16
N SER A 224 -14.79 13.46 20.89
CA SER A 224 -13.41 13.96 20.82
C SER A 224 -12.40 12.89 21.27
N ASN A 225 -11.26 12.83 20.60
CA ASN A 225 -10.15 11.99 21.01
C ASN A 225 -9.48 12.52 22.28
N PRO A 226 -9.00 11.65 23.18
CA PRO A 226 -8.19 12.08 24.31
C PRO A 226 -6.90 12.76 23.86
N GLN A 227 -6.65 13.95 24.37
CA GLN A 227 -5.36 14.62 24.15
C GLN A 227 -4.31 13.99 25.08
N ILE A 228 -3.22 13.49 24.51
CA ILE A 228 -2.13 12.80 25.24
C ILE A 228 -0.79 13.55 25.14
N GLY A 229 -0.69 14.50 24.25
CA GLY A 229 0.49 15.35 24.05
C GLY A 229 0.15 16.84 23.92
N PRO A 230 1.17 17.69 23.82
CA PRO A 230 0.95 19.11 23.53
C PRO A 230 0.36 19.26 22.12
N TRP A 231 -0.68 20.06 22.00
CA TRP A 231 -1.30 20.42 20.73
C TRP A 231 -0.77 21.75 20.24
N ASP A 232 -0.18 21.76 19.03
CA ASP A 232 0.23 22.97 18.31
C ASP A 232 -0.21 22.83 16.84
N PRO A 233 -1.16 23.64 16.36
CA PRO A 233 -1.63 23.58 14.98
C PRO A 233 -0.58 24.03 13.95
N THR A 234 0.57 24.57 14.39
CA THR A 234 1.69 24.96 13.52
C THR A 234 2.83 23.93 13.50
N ALA A 235 2.74 22.90 14.35
CA ALA A 235 3.68 21.78 14.34
C ALA A 235 3.55 20.95 13.04
N ASP A 236 4.55 20.10 12.78
CA ASP A 236 4.42 19.21 11.67
C ASP A 236 3.22 18.22 11.86
N ARG A 237 2.75 17.65 10.75
CA ARG A 237 1.57 16.78 10.75
C ARG A 237 1.68 15.57 11.68
N TYR A 238 2.87 15.01 11.81
CA TYR A 238 3.10 13.84 12.65
C TYR A 238 3.02 14.21 14.13
N GLU A 239 3.60 15.35 14.53
CA GLU A 239 3.47 15.88 15.89
C GLU A 239 2.02 16.23 16.22
N GLN A 240 1.27 16.79 15.26
CA GLN A 240 -0.15 17.07 15.40
C GLN A 240 -0.94 15.78 15.64
N TRP A 241 -0.69 14.73 14.84
CA TRP A 241 -1.33 13.43 14.99
C TRP A 241 -1.03 12.81 16.36
N LEU A 242 0.24 12.77 16.75
CA LEU A 242 0.68 12.21 18.03
C LEU A 242 0.19 12.96 19.28
N ALA A 243 -0.38 14.15 19.14
CA ALA A 243 -0.96 14.88 20.27
C ALA A 243 -2.23 14.22 20.81
N PHE A 244 -2.86 13.30 20.07
CA PHE A 244 -4.12 12.65 20.44
C PHE A 244 -4.01 11.13 20.45
N ASP A 245 -4.83 10.49 21.28
CA ASP A 245 -5.07 9.05 21.24
C ASP A 245 -6.30 8.80 20.34
N HIS A 246 -6.08 8.21 19.17
CA HIS A 246 -7.04 8.08 18.09
C HIS A 246 -8.06 6.94 18.34
N LEU A 247 -8.84 7.05 19.43
CA LEU A 247 -9.82 6.05 19.85
C LEU A 247 -11.14 6.10 19.08
N HIS A 248 -11.43 7.23 18.40
CA HIS A 248 -12.77 7.50 17.88
C HIS A 248 -12.81 7.74 16.37
N ASP A 249 -11.71 8.09 15.74
CA ASP A 249 -11.63 8.44 14.33
C ASP A 249 -11.04 7.33 13.43
N VAL A 250 -10.34 6.33 14.03
CA VAL A 250 -9.79 5.17 13.33
C VAL A 250 -9.94 3.90 14.16
N PHE A 251 -9.66 2.74 13.56
CA PHE A 251 -9.60 1.41 14.19
C PHE A 251 -10.90 0.98 14.92
N GLN A 252 -12.06 1.44 14.43
CA GLN A 252 -13.32 0.99 15.00
C GLN A 252 -13.58 -0.49 14.66
N PRO A 253 -14.04 -1.31 15.63
CA PRO A 253 -14.17 -2.76 15.45
C PRO A 253 -15.21 -3.14 14.37
N GLU A 254 -16.17 -2.28 14.07
CA GLU A 254 -17.17 -2.51 13.02
C GLU A 254 -16.54 -2.61 11.61
N SER A 255 -15.32 -2.11 11.40
CA SER A 255 -14.59 -2.30 10.14
C SER A 255 -14.38 -3.78 9.80
N HIS A 256 -14.34 -4.65 10.81
CA HIS A 256 -14.21 -6.10 10.60
C HIS A 256 -15.39 -6.72 9.86
N ASP A 257 -16.60 -6.19 10.02
CA ASP A 257 -17.77 -6.70 9.30
C ASP A 257 -17.67 -6.42 7.81
N VAL A 258 -17.11 -5.26 7.45
CA VAL A 258 -16.78 -4.91 6.05
C VAL A 258 -15.72 -5.89 5.51
N PHE A 259 -14.65 -6.12 6.25
CA PHE A 259 -13.57 -7.00 5.79
C PHE A 259 -14.01 -8.47 5.68
N ARG A 260 -14.84 -8.98 6.58
CA ARG A 260 -15.43 -10.33 6.47
C ARG A 260 -16.30 -10.46 5.22
N ARG A 261 -17.08 -9.44 4.90
CA ARG A 261 -17.91 -9.39 3.71
C ARG A 261 -17.07 -9.40 2.44
N TRP A 262 -16.04 -8.56 2.37
CA TRP A 262 -15.11 -8.52 1.23
C TRP A 262 -14.26 -9.78 1.13
N ARG A 263 -13.87 -10.36 2.26
CA ARG A 263 -13.20 -11.65 2.30
C ARG A 263 -14.03 -12.75 1.63
N ALA A 264 -15.33 -12.81 1.95
CA ALA A 264 -16.23 -13.78 1.34
C ALA A 264 -16.35 -13.58 -0.17
N ILE A 265 -16.43 -12.32 -0.65
CA ILE A 265 -16.41 -12.01 -2.08
C ILE A 265 -15.08 -12.44 -2.72
N CYS A 266 -13.94 -12.08 -2.13
CA CYS A 266 -12.63 -12.45 -2.67
C CYS A 266 -12.40 -13.96 -2.71
N ASP A 267 -12.89 -14.70 -1.71
CA ASP A 267 -12.81 -16.17 -1.67
C ASP A 267 -13.59 -16.85 -2.82
N GLU A 268 -14.68 -16.23 -3.33
CA GLU A 268 -15.40 -16.72 -4.52
C GLU A 268 -14.53 -16.72 -5.79
N TYR A 269 -13.55 -15.82 -5.86
CA TYR A 269 -12.67 -15.59 -7.02
C TYR A 269 -11.22 -16.09 -6.82
N ASP A 270 -10.90 -16.72 -5.71
CA ASP A 270 -9.52 -17.03 -5.30
C ASP A 270 -8.62 -15.78 -5.33
N ALA A 271 -9.15 -14.65 -4.85
CA ALA A 271 -8.48 -13.34 -4.86
C ALA A 271 -7.88 -12.98 -3.50
N TYR A 272 -6.73 -12.32 -3.51
CA TYR A 272 -5.99 -11.92 -2.32
C TYR A 272 -6.48 -10.56 -1.81
N LEU A 273 -6.96 -10.49 -0.58
CA LEU A 273 -7.39 -9.26 0.09
C LEU A 273 -6.35 -8.87 1.14
N LEU A 274 -5.60 -7.82 0.90
CA LEU A 274 -4.56 -7.34 1.80
C LEU A 274 -4.78 -5.88 2.20
N GLY A 275 -4.50 -5.56 3.46
CA GLY A 275 -4.76 -4.24 4.04
C GLY A 275 -3.49 -3.44 4.27
N GLU A 276 -3.56 -2.16 3.97
CA GLU A 276 -2.65 -1.20 4.54
C GLU A 276 -3.02 -0.95 5.99
N THR A 277 -2.11 -1.29 6.90
CA THR A 277 -2.36 -1.23 8.34
C THR A 277 -1.31 -0.35 9.01
N TYR A 278 -1.69 0.85 9.42
CA TYR A 278 -0.76 1.81 10.05
C TYR A 278 -0.49 1.53 11.54
N HIS A 279 -0.80 0.34 12.03
CA HIS A 279 -0.40 -0.04 13.38
C HIS A 279 1.10 -0.29 13.48
N GLN A 280 1.71 0.31 14.50
CA GLN A 280 3.09 0.02 14.91
C GLN A 280 3.17 -0.96 16.09
N ASP A 281 2.01 -1.36 16.62
CA ASP A 281 1.87 -2.38 17.64
C ASP A 281 1.43 -3.71 17.01
N PRO A 282 2.15 -4.83 17.30
CA PRO A 282 1.82 -6.14 16.74
C PRO A 282 0.40 -6.63 17.07
N GLN A 283 -0.14 -6.28 18.26
CA GLN A 283 -1.50 -6.65 18.63
C GLN A 283 -2.53 -5.90 17.78
N GLY A 284 -2.35 -4.60 17.60
CA GLY A 284 -3.23 -3.81 16.73
C GLY A 284 -3.24 -4.31 15.28
N LEU A 285 -2.09 -4.75 14.75
CA LEU A 285 -2.06 -5.42 13.45
C LEU A 285 -2.85 -6.74 13.48
N ALA A 286 -2.67 -7.56 14.52
CA ALA A 286 -3.39 -8.83 14.64
C ALA A 286 -4.91 -8.63 14.75
N ASP A 287 -5.33 -7.55 15.40
CA ASP A 287 -6.73 -7.17 15.52
C ASP A 287 -7.32 -6.73 14.18
N LEU A 288 -6.54 -6.07 13.31
CA LEU A 288 -6.99 -5.67 11.96
C LEU A 288 -7.05 -6.81 10.95
N VAL A 289 -6.24 -7.84 11.12
CA VAL A 289 -6.20 -9.00 10.23
C VAL A 289 -6.52 -10.30 10.97
N PRO A 290 -7.71 -10.42 11.60
CA PRO A 290 -8.12 -11.68 12.21
C PRO A 290 -8.25 -12.77 11.16
N GLY A 291 -8.27 -14.04 11.58
CA GLY A 291 -8.27 -15.19 10.66
C GLY A 291 -9.47 -15.25 9.71
N ASP A 292 -10.58 -14.57 10.03
CA ASP A 292 -11.80 -14.47 9.22
C ASP A 292 -11.97 -13.11 8.51
N GLY A 293 -11.00 -12.18 8.70
CA GLY A 293 -10.95 -10.87 8.06
C GLY A 293 -10.13 -10.87 6.78
N MET A 294 -9.36 -9.79 6.55
CA MET A 294 -8.44 -9.71 5.42
C MET A 294 -7.44 -10.88 5.41
N HIS A 295 -7.02 -11.29 4.23
CA HIS A 295 -6.04 -12.38 4.08
C HIS A 295 -4.66 -12.00 4.61
N GLY A 296 -4.29 -10.72 4.57
CA GLY A 296 -3.04 -10.22 5.09
C GLY A 296 -3.03 -8.73 5.34
N GLY A 297 -2.04 -8.26 6.06
CA GLY A 297 -1.82 -6.85 6.34
C GLY A 297 -0.34 -6.48 6.34
N PHE A 298 -0.04 -5.29 5.85
CA PHE A 298 1.31 -4.76 5.84
C PHE A 298 1.78 -4.45 7.26
N TRP A 299 2.98 -4.91 7.58
CA TRP A 299 3.70 -4.52 8.77
C TRP A 299 4.73 -3.43 8.45
N PHE A 300 4.39 -2.19 8.73
CA PHE A 300 5.21 -1.04 8.35
C PHE A 300 6.31 -0.66 9.35
N ALA A 301 6.32 -1.25 10.54
CA ALA A 301 7.34 -0.90 11.52
C ALA A 301 8.80 -1.00 10.99
N PRO A 302 9.17 -1.96 10.11
CA PRO A 302 10.50 -1.98 9.50
C PRO A 302 10.84 -0.75 8.63
N MET A 303 9.84 -0.03 8.14
CA MET A 303 10.04 1.18 7.35
C MET A 303 10.38 2.42 8.20
N HIS A 304 10.13 2.36 9.53
CA HIS A 304 10.26 3.49 10.45
C HIS A 304 11.36 3.33 11.48
N ILE A 305 12.28 2.37 11.29
CA ILE A 305 13.38 2.14 12.22
C ILE A 305 14.75 2.41 11.58
N ASP A 306 15.71 2.76 12.41
CA ASP A 306 17.11 2.81 12.05
C ASP A 306 17.70 1.40 11.93
N TRP A 307 18.85 1.27 11.26
CA TRP A 307 19.59 0.02 11.15
C TRP A 307 20.29 -0.32 12.48
N GLU A 308 19.51 -0.76 13.45
CA GLU A 308 19.97 -1.24 14.76
C GLU A 308 19.46 -2.67 15.01
N VAL A 309 20.36 -3.59 15.32
CA VAL A 309 20.04 -5.02 15.43
C VAL A 309 18.94 -5.30 16.46
N ASP A 310 18.97 -4.65 17.63
CA ASP A 310 17.95 -4.86 18.67
C ASP A 310 16.58 -4.29 18.27
N LYS A 311 16.53 -3.17 17.54
CA LYS A 311 15.29 -2.63 16.98
C LYS A 311 14.75 -3.58 15.90
N LEU A 312 15.59 -3.97 14.93
CA LEU A 312 15.23 -4.92 13.89
C LEU A 312 14.70 -6.23 14.47
N ARG A 313 15.38 -6.81 15.45
CA ARG A 313 14.95 -8.05 16.11
C ARG A 313 13.55 -7.92 16.71
N ARG A 314 13.26 -6.84 17.41
CA ARG A 314 11.93 -6.60 18.00
C ARG A 314 10.85 -6.46 16.95
N VAL A 315 11.09 -5.67 15.90
CA VAL A 315 10.11 -5.44 14.83
C VAL A 315 9.86 -6.69 13.99
N LEU A 316 10.88 -7.52 13.80
CA LEU A 316 10.73 -8.77 13.05
C LEU A 316 10.04 -9.87 13.87
N ALA A 317 10.40 -10.01 15.16
CA ALA A 317 9.85 -11.06 15.99
C ALA A 317 8.44 -10.77 16.51
N GLY A 318 8.15 -9.50 16.82
CA GLY A 318 6.91 -9.11 17.49
C GLY A 318 5.62 -9.59 16.83
N PRO A 319 5.39 -9.41 15.53
CA PRO A 319 4.14 -9.75 14.90
C PRO A 319 4.00 -11.24 14.50
N ILE A 320 5.11 -12.00 14.45
CA ILE A 320 5.10 -13.36 13.89
C ILE A 320 4.20 -14.31 14.67
N ASP A 321 4.27 -14.29 16.00
CA ASP A 321 3.46 -15.18 16.84
C ASP A 321 1.97 -14.85 16.82
N LEU A 322 1.61 -13.60 16.49
CA LEU A 322 0.23 -13.11 16.46
C LEU A 322 -0.41 -13.21 15.08
N VAL A 323 0.34 -12.88 14.05
CA VAL A 323 -0.16 -12.72 12.67
C VAL A 323 0.32 -13.84 11.75
N GLY A 324 1.56 -14.27 11.88
CA GLY A 324 2.14 -15.39 11.15
C GLY A 324 2.15 -15.17 9.64
N GLU A 325 1.57 -16.11 8.90
CA GLU A 325 1.55 -16.12 7.42
C GLU A 325 0.73 -14.96 6.80
N ARG A 326 -0.09 -14.27 7.59
CA ARG A 326 -0.86 -13.09 7.15
C ARG A 326 -0.05 -11.80 7.13
N LEU A 327 1.22 -11.84 7.52
CA LEU A 327 2.12 -10.70 7.44
C LEU A 327 2.49 -10.37 5.99
N LEU A 328 2.49 -9.07 5.68
CA LEU A 328 3.19 -8.56 4.50
C LEU A 328 4.38 -7.73 4.94
N TRP A 329 5.53 -8.07 4.39
CA TRP A 329 6.79 -7.43 4.68
C TRP A 329 7.19 -6.50 3.55
N ALA A 330 7.50 -5.25 3.85
CA ALA A 330 8.05 -4.32 2.87
C ALA A 330 9.18 -3.49 3.49
N ALA A 331 10.26 -3.32 2.75
CA ALA A 331 11.38 -2.49 3.15
C ALA A 331 11.17 -1.02 2.77
N GLY A 332 10.35 -0.75 1.77
CA GLY A 332 10.03 0.57 1.27
C GLY A 332 8.68 0.61 0.56
N SER A 333 8.20 1.81 0.26
CA SER A 333 6.99 2.06 -0.52
C SER A 333 7.10 3.43 -1.22
N HIS A 334 6.02 3.85 -1.88
CA HIS A 334 5.91 5.18 -2.48
C HIS A 334 5.63 6.30 -1.46
N ASP A 335 5.52 5.98 -0.16
CA ASP A 335 5.17 6.92 0.91
C ASP A 335 6.31 7.22 1.88
N VAL A 336 7.40 6.49 1.77
CA VAL A 336 8.58 6.66 2.63
C VAL A 336 9.86 6.74 1.79
N PRO A 337 10.89 7.44 2.25
CA PRO A 337 12.19 7.43 1.57
C PRO A 337 12.66 6.00 1.33
N ARG A 338 13.31 5.76 0.19
CA ARG A 338 13.79 4.43 -0.18
C ARG A 338 14.68 3.82 0.90
N SER A 339 14.51 2.55 1.15
CA SER A 339 15.27 1.83 2.18
C SER A 339 16.79 1.98 2.07
N PRO A 340 17.42 1.95 0.86
CA PRO A 340 18.86 2.23 0.78
C PRO A 340 19.22 3.64 1.25
N THR A 341 18.39 4.65 1.01
CA THR A 341 18.60 6.01 1.51
C THR A 341 18.54 6.06 3.04
N ARG A 342 17.48 5.50 3.63
CA ARG A 342 17.26 5.45 5.08
C ARG A 342 18.35 4.70 5.82
N PHE A 343 18.91 3.66 5.21
CA PHE A 343 19.94 2.81 5.85
C PHE A 343 21.38 3.26 5.58
N GLY A 344 21.59 4.52 5.19
CA GLY A 344 22.91 5.15 5.13
C GLY A 344 23.41 5.48 3.72
N GLY A 345 22.59 5.25 2.71
CA GLY A 345 22.93 5.56 1.30
C GLY A 345 24.05 4.70 0.72
N GLY A 346 24.34 4.93 -0.56
CA GLY A 346 25.42 4.23 -1.27
C GLY A 346 25.35 2.71 -1.15
N ASP A 347 26.49 2.05 -1.30
CA ASP A 347 26.55 0.57 -1.24
C ASP A 347 26.18 0.01 0.13
N LEU A 348 26.47 0.73 1.21
CA LEU A 348 26.10 0.28 2.55
C LEU A 348 24.59 0.20 2.73
N GLY A 349 23.85 1.22 2.28
CA GLY A 349 22.39 1.23 2.36
C GLY A 349 21.78 0.13 1.48
N ARG A 350 22.34 -0.07 0.29
CA ARG A 350 21.94 -1.14 -0.65
C ARG A 350 22.12 -2.54 -0.06
N GLU A 351 23.30 -2.81 0.54
CA GLU A 351 23.56 -4.09 1.21
C GLU A 351 22.61 -4.33 2.38
N ARG A 352 22.36 -3.32 3.21
CA ARG A 352 21.44 -3.42 4.33
C ARG A 352 20.02 -3.74 3.86
N THR A 353 19.55 -3.08 2.79
CA THR A 353 18.23 -3.33 2.21
C THR A 353 18.13 -4.77 1.68
N LEU A 354 19.13 -5.24 0.94
CA LEU A 354 19.13 -6.62 0.45
C LEU A 354 19.10 -7.62 1.62
N VAL A 355 19.91 -7.41 2.67
CA VAL A 355 19.88 -8.28 3.87
C VAL A 355 18.50 -8.29 4.52
N LEU A 356 17.82 -7.12 4.60
CA LEU A 356 16.46 -7.05 5.14
C LEU A 356 15.47 -7.85 4.28
N ASN A 357 15.56 -7.76 2.94
CA ASN A 357 14.70 -8.52 2.05
C ASN A 357 14.98 -10.03 2.09
N VAL A 358 16.24 -10.44 2.29
CA VAL A 358 16.58 -11.85 2.56
C VAL A 358 15.89 -12.31 3.85
N LEU A 359 15.92 -11.49 4.92
CA LEU A 359 15.23 -11.81 6.17
C LEU A 359 13.71 -11.94 5.94
N PHE A 360 13.08 -10.97 5.29
CA PHE A 360 11.64 -11.01 4.98
C PHE A 360 11.25 -12.26 4.20
N SER A 361 12.04 -12.61 3.20
CA SER A 361 11.81 -13.78 2.35
C SER A 361 11.92 -15.11 3.08
N CYS A 362 12.61 -15.13 4.21
CA CYS A 362 12.78 -16.33 5.04
C CYS A 362 11.88 -16.34 6.29
N LEU A 363 11.13 -15.26 6.57
CA LEU A 363 10.16 -15.18 7.67
C LEU A 363 8.76 -15.66 7.19
N PRO A 364 7.83 -15.99 8.12
CA PRO A 364 6.43 -16.19 7.75
C PRO A 364 5.83 -14.93 7.14
N GLY A 365 5.01 -15.09 6.10
CA GLY A 365 4.35 -13.97 5.41
C GLY A 365 4.83 -13.79 3.98
N VAL A 366 4.45 -12.67 3.38
CA VAL A 366 4.68 -12.36 1.96
C VAL A 366 5.55 -11.10 1.84
N PRO A 367 6.76 -11.19 1.30
CA PRO A 367 7.57 -10.02 0.99
C PRO A 367 7.03 -9.27 -0.22
N VAL A 368 7.08 -7.93 -0.17
CA VAL A 368 6.69 -7.05 -1.27
C VAL A 368 7.83 -6.07 -1.55
N LEU A 369 8.36 -6.12 -2.76
CA LEU A 369 9.40 -5.21 -3.23
C LEU A 369 8.78 -3.93 -3.78
N TYR A 370 9.37 -2.78 -3.51
CA TYR A 370 9.00 -1.54 -4.16
C TYR A 370 9.82 -1.33 -5.43
N GLN A 371 9.20 -0.85 -6.52
CA GLN A 371 9.87 -0.61 -7.81
C GLN A 371 11.23 0.07 -7.66
N GLY A 372 12.26 -0.51 -8.31
CA GLY A 372 13.65 -0.03 -8.27
C GLY A 372 14.44 -0.50 -7.05
N GLU A 373 13.83 -1.21 -6.12
CA GLU A 373 14.53 -1.81 -5.00
C GLU A 373 15.49 -2.91 -5.48
N GLU A 374 15.08 -3.67 -6.49
CA GLU A 374 15.89 -4.67 -7.17
C GLU A 374 17.09 -4.07 -7.92
N LEU A 375 17.06 -2.79 -8.25
CA LEU A 375 18.18 -2.05 -8.82
C LEU A 375 19.06 -1.37 -7.76
N GLY A 376 18.71 -1.51 -6.49
CA GLY A 376 19.37 -0.82 -5.37
C GLY A 376 19.22 0.70 -5.41
N LEU A 377 18.11 1.23 -5.93
CA LEU A 377 17.91 2.67 -6.08
C LEU A 377 17.81 3.36 -4.71
N VAL A 378 18.57 4.43 -4.56
CA VAL A 378 18.37 5.43 -3.51
C VAL A 378 17.31 6.45 -3.96
N ASP A 379 16.84 7.33 -3.07
CA ASP A 379 15.97 8.43 -3.48
C ASP A 379 16.60 9.24 -4.61
N GLY A 380 15.77 9.61 -5.57
CA GLY A 380 16.19 10.53 -6.62
C GLY A 380 16.26 11.96 -6.08
N ARG A 381 17.11 12.76 -6.68
CA ARG A 381 17.21 14.19 -6.35
C ARG A 381 16.21 14.98 -7.15
N VAL A 382 15.22 15.55 -6.46
CA VAL A 382 14.23 16.45 -7.01
C VAL A 382 14.64 17.87 -6.65
N PRO A 383 14.83 18.77 -7.62
CA PRO A 383 15.09 20.19 -7.33
C PRO A 383 13.96 20.81 -6.52
N GLU A 384 14.27 21.72 -5.59
CA GLU A 384 13.28 22.33 -4.71
C GLU A 384 12.10 22.96 -5.47
N GLU A 385 12.40 23.60 -6.61
CA GLU A 385 11.37 24.19 -7.49
C GLU A 385 10.54 23.19 -8.28
N ALA A 386 10.89 21.90 -8.23
CA ALA A 386 10.19 20.79 -8.93
C ALA A 386 9.47 19.83 -7.96
N VAL A 387 9.47 20.14 -6.67
CA VAL A 387 8.72 19.37 -5.66
C VAL A 387 7.23 19.51 -5.93
N LEU A 388 6.54 18.38 -5.99
CA LEU A 388 5.12 18.31 -6.34
C LEU A 388 4.25 17.67 -5.24
N ASP A 389 4.86 17.01 -4.25
CA ASP A 389 4.12 16.36 -3.17
C ASP A 389 3.28 17.40 -2.39
N PRO A 390 1.92 17.23 -2.31
CA PRO A 390 1.08 18.14 -1.54
C PRO A 390 1.38 18.09 -0.04
N VAL A 391 2.08 17.06 0.40
CA VAL A 391 2.44 16.83 1.78
C VAL A 391 3.94 17.08 1.95
N ASP A 392 4.29 18.01 2.82
CA ASP A 392 5.68 18.43 3.07
C ASP A 392 6.49 17.36 3.84
N ASN A 393 6.72 16.20 3.19
CA ASN A 393 7.47 15.08 3.79
C ASN A 393 8.53 14.44 2.88
N GLY A 394 8.75 15.00 1.69
CA GLY A 394 9.82 14.54 0.81
C GLY A 394 9.55 13.21 0.10
N ARG A 395 8.28 12.80 -0.12
CA ARG A 395 7.94 11.58 -0.88
C ARG A 395 8.40 11.60 -2.34
N ASP A 396 8.57 12.77 -2.94
CA ASP A 396 8.99 12.87 -4.34
C ASP A 396 10.29 12.13 -4.64
N GLY A 397 11.23 12.10 -3.70
CA GLY A 397 12.49 11.38 -3.87
C GLY A 397 12.32 9.89 -4.16
N CYS A 398 11.42 9.21 -3.46
CA CYS A 398 11.12 7.80 -3.68
C CYS A 398 10.21 7.56 -4.90
N ARG A 399 9.50 8.60 -5.38
CA ARG A 399 8.56 8.56 -6.51
C ARG A 399 9.20 8.93 -7.85
N THR A 400 10.51 9.20 -7.90
CA THR A 400 11.22 9.51 -9.16
C THR A 400 11.09 8.37 -10.17
N PRO A 401 11.04 8.70 -11.49
CA PRO A 401 10.87 7.72 -12.56
C PRO A 401 11.88 6.57 -12.52
N MET A 402 11.41 5.39 -12.91
CA MET A 402 12.20 4.17 -13.00
C MET A 402 13.24 4.29 -14.12
N PRO A 403 14.54 4.02 -13.86
CA PRO A 403 15.58 4.12 -14.88
C PRO A 403 15.69 2.81 -15.69
N TRP A 404 15.09 2.78 -16.87
CA TRP A 404 15.07 1.59 -17.72
C TRP A 404 16.33 1.45 -18.57
N ALA A 405 16.83 2.55 -19.15
CA ALA A 405 17.95 2.51 -20.08
C ALA A 405 18.84 3.75 -19.94
N PRO A 406 20.12 3.68 -20.33
CA PRO A 406 20.99 4.86 -20.42
C PRO A 406 20.45 5.94 -21.36
N GLY A 407 20.83 7.20 -21.10
CA GLY A 407 20.47 8.34 -21.95
C GLY A 407 19.42 9.25 -21.32
N SER A 408 18.88 10.17 -22.11
CA SER A 408 17.92 11.19 -21.63
C SER A 408 16.69 10.55 -21.02
N GLY A 409 16.25 11.06 -19.84
CA GLY A 409 15.10 10.53 -19.11
C GLY A 409 15.29 9.10 -18.60
N ASN A 410 16.50 8.58 -18.63
CA ASN A 410 16.84 7.19 -18.24
C ASN A 410 15.92 6.12 -18.86
N GLY A 411 15.40 6.37 -20.07
CA GLY A 411 14.52 5.44 -20.78
C GLY A 411 13.12 5.27 -20.17
N PHE A 412 12.74 6.12 -19.25
CA PHE A 412 11.39 6.13 -18.67
C PHE A 412 10.36 6.66 -19.67
N THR A 413 10.67 7.78 -20.31
CA THR A 413 9.82 8.48 -21.29
C THR A 413 10.63 8.98 -22.47
N SER A 414 9.99 9.18 -23.61
CA SER A 414 10.55 9.93 -24.74
C SER A 414 10.27 11.44 -24.64
N GLY A 415 9.42 11.87 -23.72
CA GLY A 415 9.06 13.25 -23.43
C GLY A 415 9.75 13.81 -22.19
N GLU A 416 9.11 14.77 -21.53
CA GLU A 416 9.51 15.31 -20.24
C GLU A 416 8.74 14.57 -19.12
N ALA A 417 9.47 14.02 -18.13
CA ALA A 417 8.85 13.28 -17.05
C ALA A 417 7.98 14.19 -16.17
N TRP A 418 6.85 13.67 -15.70
CA TRP A 418 5.90 14.37 -14.81
C TRP A 418 6.56 14.92 -13.53
N LEU A 419 7.54 14.19 -12.99
CA LEU A 419 8.36 14.59 -11.87
C LEU A 419 9.80 14.81 -12.36
N ARG A 420 10.20 16.07 -12.40
CA ARG A 420 11.56 16.42 -12.80
C ARG A 420 12.55 16.05 -11.72
N SER A 421 13.50 15.20 -12.04
CA SER A 421 14.58 14.78 -11.15
C SER A 421 15.92 14.82 -11.88
N GLU A 422 17.02 14.80 -11.09
CA GLU A 422 18.34 14.59 -11.67
C GLU A 422 18.41 13.24 -12.36
N GLN A 423 19.10 13.20 -13.51
CA GLN A 423 19.33 11.95 -14.25
C GLN A 423 20.18 10.99 -13.41
N ARG A 424 19.77 9.75 -13.34
CA ARG A 424 20.55 8.68 -12.69
C ARG A 424 21.73 8.27 -13.56
N ALA A 425 22.76 7.72 -12.92
CA ALA A 425 23.92 7.19 -13.63
C ALA A 425 23.51 5.97 -14.48
N ASP A 426 24.18 5.79 -15.63
CA ASP A 426 23.86 4.74 -16.58
C ASP A 426 23.92 3.33 -15.97
N ASN A 427 24.84 3.10 -15.04
CA ASN A 427 24.98 1.82 -14.32
C ASN A 427 23.86 1.56 -13.26
N GLU A 428 23.01 2.52 -12.99
CA GLU A 428 21.84 2.34 -12.12
C GLU A 428 20.59 1.93 -12.92
N THR A 429 20.66 1.85 -14.24
CA THR A 429 19.52 1.49 -15.09
C THR A 429 19.29 -0.03 -15.13
N ALA A 430 18.03 -0.43 -15.35
CA ALA A 430 17.66 -1.83 -15.52
C ALA A 430 18.48 -2.48 -16.66
N HIS A 431 18.61 -1.77 -17.80
CA HIS A 431 19.40 -2.26 -18.95
C HIS A 431 20.86 -2.57 -18.60
N ALA A 432 21.48 -1.79 -17.72
CA ALA A 432 22.85 -1.99 -17.32
C ALA A 432 23.04 -3.10 -16.27
N GLN A 433 21.97 -3.50 -15.59
CA GLN A 433 22.06 -4.45 -14.48
C GLN A 433 21.51 -5.85 -14.81
N VAL A 434 20.51 -5.94 -15.71
CA VAL A 434 19.90 -7.23 -16.08
C VAL A 434 20.95 -8.11 -16.76
N GLY A 435 21.17 -9.30 -16.19
CA GLY A 435 22.12 -10.28 -16.70
C GLY A 435 23.60 -10.01 -16.36
N GLU A 436 23.92 -8.86 -15.75
CA GLU A 436 25.28 -8.59 -15.29
C GLU A 436 25.54 -9.30 -13.95
N PRO A 437 26.56 -10.15 -13.86
CA PRO A 437 26.95 -10.79 -12.62
C PRO A 437 27.23 -9.75 -11.53
N ASP A 438 26.84 -10.06 -10.30
CA ASP A 438 27.04 -9.22 -9.12
C ASP A 438 26.31 -7.86 -9.11
N SER A 439 25.49 -7.56 -10.15
CA SER A 439 24.61 -6.41 -10.12
C SER A 439 23.54 -6.57 -9.03
N TRP A 440 22.93 -5.47 -8.58
CA TRP A 440 21.82 -5.54 -7.60
C TRP A 440 20.67 -6.37 -8.15
N HIS A 441 20.28 -6.14 -9.42
CA HIS A 441 19.24 -6.93 -10.08
C HIS A 441 19.53 -8.44 -10.05
N SER A 442 20.73 -8.85 -10.42
CA SER A 442 21.11 -10.28 -10.46
C SER A 442 21.12 -10.89 -9.04
N ARG A 443 21.48 -10.13 -8.02
CA ARG A 443 21.43 -10.57 -6.62
C ARG A 443 19.99 -10.77 -6.13
N TYR A 444 19.06 -9.87 -6.49
CA TYR A 444 17.64 -10.03 -6.19
C TYR A 444 17.02 -11.20 -6.96
N ALA A 445 17.25 -11.28 -8.27
CA ALA A 445 16.77 -12.41 -9.06
C ALA A 445 17.29 -13.75 -8.52
N GLY A 446 18.57 -13.80 -8.10
CA GLY A 446 19.15 -14.97 -7.44
C GLY A 446 18.50 -15.32 -6.11
N LEU A 447 18.12 -14.32 -5.28
CA LEU A 447 17.36 -14.52 -4.06
C LEU A 447 15.99 -15.12 -4.36
N LEU A 448 15.22 -14.52 -5.28
CA LEU A 448 13.87 -14.97 -5.60
C LEU A 448 13.89 -16.38 -6.23
N ALA A 449 14.86 -16.65 -7.12
CA ALA A 449 15.05 -17.98 -7.68
C ALA A 449 15.36 -19.03 -6.59
N ALA A 450 16.19 -18.68 -5.59
CA ALA A 450 16.48 -19.57 -4.48
C ALA A 450 15.25 -19.87 -3.64
N LEU A 451 14.39 -18.88 -3.37
CA LEU A 451 13.12 -19.06 -2.66
C LEU A 451 12.18 -19.99 -3.41
N GLY A 452 12.09 -19.87 -4.73
CA GLY A 452 11.29 -20.75 -5.58
C GLY A 452 11.69 -22.23 -5.48
N THR A 453 12.92 -22.54 -5.01
CA THR A 453 13.35 -23.92 -4.73
C THR A 453 12.92 -24.43 -3.34
N LEU A 454 12.34 -23.57 -2.51
CA LEU A 454 11.96 -23.84 -1.12
C LEU A 454 10.45 -23.58 -0.88
N PRO A 455 9.53 -24.16 -1.68
CA PRO A 455 8.11 -23.80 -1.64
C PRO A 455 7.43 -24.09 -0.30
N ASP A 456 7.99 -25.02 0.48
CA ASP A 456 7.44 -25.41 1.79
C ASP A 456 7.99 -24.58 2.94
N LEU A 457 8.97 -23.68 2.67
CA LEU A 457 9.60 -22.88 3.72
C LEU A 457 8.57 -22.06 4.49
N VAL A 458 7.54 -21.54 3.83
CA VAL A 458 6.49 -20.73 4.44
C VAL A 458 5.73 -21.49 5.56
N TYR A 459 5.62 -22.80 5.45
CA TYR A 459 4.92 -23.67 6.43
C TYR A 459 5.82 -24.21 7.53
N GLU A 460 7.14 -24.07 7.39
CA GLU A 460 8.08 -24.58 8.39
C GLU A 460 8.06 -23.72 9.65
N PRO A 461 8.10 -24.32 10.84
CA PRO A 461 8.11 -23.56 12.08
C PRO A 461 9.35 -22.68 12.19
N LEU A 462 9.16 -21.47 12.70
CA LEU A 462 10.24 -20.53 13.00
C LEU A 462 10.65 -20.66 14.46
N VAL A 463 11.94 -20.82 14.69
CA VAL A 463 12.52 -20.83 16.04
C VAL A 463 13.63 -19.79 16.13
N TRP A 464 13.40 -18.77 16.93
CA TRP A 464 14.44 -17.78 17.24
C TRP A 464 15.55 -18.46 18.06
N THR A 465 16.79 -18.20 17.68
CA THR A 465 17.95 -18.71 18.40
C THR A 465 18.70 -17.55 19.03
N ASP A 466 19.16 -17.74 20.27
CA ASP A 466 20.12 -16.82 20.89
C ASP A 466 21.45 -17.00 20.17
N GLY A 467 21.79 -16.03 19.34
CA GLY A 467 22.97 -16.10 18.47
C GLY A 467 24.31 -16.16 19.21
N GLY A 468 24.33 -16.06 20.55
CA GLY A 468 25.52 -16.25 21.39
C GLY A 468 26.76 -15.39 21.10
N TYR A 469 26.72 -14.61 20.01
CA TYR A 469 27.88 -13.95 19.38
C TYR A 469 27.70 -12.43 19.16
N GLY A 470 27.06 -11.73 20.10
CA GLY A 470 26.88 -10.27 19.98
C GLY A 470 25.62 -9.86 19.19
N PRO A 471 25.60 -8.69 18.55
CA PRO A 471 24.42 -8.16 17.89
C PRO A 471 24.10 -8.91 16.58
N VAL A 472 23.51 -10.08 16.70
CA VAL A 472 23.12 -10.96 15.58
C VAL A 472 21.64 -11.30 15.67
N ILE A 473 20.96 -11.30 14.53
CA ILE A 473 19.63 -11.87 14.35
C ILE A 473 19.82 -13.30 13.84
N ALA A 474 19.36 -14.29 14.60
CA ALA A 474 19.45 -15.68 14.21
C ALA A 474 18.15 -16.43 14.49
N TYR A 475 17.74 -17.24 13.52
CA TYR A 475 16.58 -18.11 13.63
C TYR A 475 16.78 -19.36 12.75
N ARG A 476 15.95 -20.36 12.98
CA ARG A 476 15.89 -21.59 12.18
C ARG A 476 14.48 -21.78 11.65
N ARG A 477 14.38 -22.23 10.41
CA ARG A 477 13.15 -22.71 9.76
C ARG A 477 13.31 -24.21 9.48
N GLY A 478 12.33 -25.02 9.95
CA GLY A 478 12.38 -26.49 9.80
C GLY A 478 13.19 -27.20 10.85
#